data_d9f35f4c05c1a7d1a8cebd5e69081a82
#
_entry.id   d9f35f4c05c1a7d1a8cebd5e69081a82
#
_cell.length_a   1.000
_cell.length_b   1.000
_cell.length_c   1.000
_cell.angle_alpha   90.00
_cell.angle_beta   90.00
_cell.angle_gamma   90.00
#
_symmetry.space_group_name_H-M   'P 1'
#
loop_
_entity.id
_entity.type
_entity.pdbx_description
1 polymer ?
#
loop_
_entity_poly.entity_id
_entity_poly.type
_entity_poly.pdbx_seq_one_letter_code
_entity_poly.pdbx_strand_id
1 'polypeptide(L)'
;LPAAVPHIGADGGLCYIAKGTVVLDIYDPVGQSLACLERATSVLGQILNGRLVEDLAEEFFAYWHGLFCFVDMQSKDLGEQNCLVVQENGRSLYFVTDDESRTTGKLKSLGYKVTDKTVLTYRVKTKAQPRPLTSHWPPETVGDILEWQSTLDPQCRRKIHERIKEGERRKANGSLIFIESPLMTYGFAVFYDRRHLLRKKKFVDRRDLSYRLKVMPISVVRIDDGYLAQRNIPNSKTLAGKNIAVVGCGTIGGYLADMLVKAGAGTFGGKLILVDFDSLFPQNIGRHRLGFPDLLSNKAEAMSKELRRLTPSVEIRALPVDVRQAQLGKLDLLIDATGEESLGHWLCGHYPHPTPMLSVWIEGPGTAVRALIRTTTSGACYRCLWHSNRRGELRSTVEPLPVILAGHGCEGLYVPFPASVSVQAASLGTEMALDWVNGTNSPALRTRLIDRTKQLATPDCDPCHDPECPLCNF
;
A
#
# COMPACT_ATOMS: atom_id res chain seq x y z
N LEU A 1 -0.24 16.30 32.41
CA LEU A 1 -0.14 15.31 33.47
C LEU A 1 1.28 14.74 33.50
N PRO A 2 1.92 14.60 34.66
CA PRO A 2 3.31 14.16 34.76
C PRO A 2 3.51 12.64 34.54
N ALA A 3 2.45 11.90 34.24
CA ALA A 3 2.45 10.45 34.06
C ALA A 3 1.51 10.04 32.93
N ALA A 4 1.80 8.93 32.26
CA ALA A 4 0.86 8.33 31.34
C ALA A 4 -0.21 7.58 32.16
N VAL A 5 -1.48 7.90 31.91
CA VAL A 5 -2.64 7.23 32.52
C VAL A 5 -3.45 6.62 31.37
N PRO A 6 -3.76 5.33 31.40
CA PRO A 6 -4.50 4.68 30.31
C PRO A 6 -5.79 5.45 30.01
N HIS A 7 -6.12 5.58 28.74
CA HIS A 7 -7.33 6.26 28.25
C HIS A 7 -7.48 7.75 28.64
N ILE A 8 -6.43 8.39 29.16
CA ILE A 8 -6.41 9.84 29.41
C ILE A 8 -5.43 10.48 28.43
N GLY A 9 -5.93 11.29 27.50
CA GLY A 9 -5.10 12.03 26.55
C GLY A 9 -4.24 13.10 27.21
N ALA A 10 -3.22 13.59 26.51
CA ALA A 10 -2.33 14.66 26.99
C ALA A 10 -3.08 15.97 27.31
N ASP A 11 -4.24 16.18 26.73
CA ASP A 11 -5.17 17.29 26.98
C ASP A 11 -6.10 17.06 28.19
N GLY A 12 -5.99 15.90 28.84
CA GLY A 12 -6.85 15.48 29.96
C GLY A 12 -8.19 14.87 29.51
N GLY A 13 -8.42 14.69 28.21
CA GLY A 13 -9.62 14.08 27.66
C GLY A 13 -9.68 12.58 27.96
N LEU A 14 -10.81 12.07 28.45
CA LEU A 14 -11.04 10.64 28.67
C LEU A 14 -11.46 9.95 27.37
N CYS A 15 -10.67 8.98 26.90
CA CYS A 15 -11.01 8.11 25.79
C CYS A 15 -11.83 6.90 26.30
N TYR A 16 -13.14 7.01 26.36
CA TYR A 16 -14.03 5.93 26.81
C TYR A 16 -14.69 5.15 25.66
N ILE A 17 -14.60 5.68 24.43
CA ILE A 17 -15.10 5.06 23.20
C ILE A 17 -14.12 5.39 22.06
N ALA A 18 -13.67 4.40 21.30
CA ALA A 18 -12.82 4.64 20.13
C ALA A 18 -13.63 5.32 19.02
N LYS A 19 -13.05 6.36 18.42
CA LYS A 19 -13.68 7.12 17.33
C LYS A 19 -14.03 6.19 16.15
N GLY A 20 -15.29 6.21 15.71
CA GLY A 20 -15.78 5.40 14.59
C GLY A 20 -16.21 3.98 14.94
N THR A 21 -16.11 3.55 16.18
CA THR A 21 -16.61 2.22 16.62
C THR A 21 -18.08 2.23 17.04
N VAL A 22 -18.63 3.41 17.28
CA VAL A 22 -20.03 3.60 17.67
C VAL A 22 -20.69 4.62 16.76
N VAL A 23 -21.87 4.29 16.26
CA VAL A 23 -22.75 5.23 15.58
C VAL A 23 -23.76 5.73 16.61
N LEU A 24 -23.74 7.03 16.86
CA LEU A 24 -24.68 7.67 17.77
C LEU A 24 -26.06 7.80 17.10
N ASP A 25 -27.11 7.39 17.79
CA ASP A 25 -28.47 7.59 17.34
C ASP A 25 -28.89 9.05 17.60
N ILE A 26 -29.02 9.82 16.54
CA ILE A 26 -29.40 11.23 16.59
C ILE A 26 -30.88 11.42 17.03
N TYR A 27 -31.69 10.38 16.99
CA TYR A 27 -33.10 10.40 17.39
C TYR A 27 -33.31 10.06 18.86
N ASP A 28 -32.27 9.55 19.57
CA ASP A 28 -32.26 9.36 21.01
C ASP A 28 -31.05 10.03 21.69
N PRO A 29 -30.95 11.36 21.67
CA PRO A 29 -29.81 12.08 22.23
C PRO A 29 -29.69 11.90 23.75
N VAL A 30 -30.81 11.72 24.45
CA VAL A 30 -30.81 11.55 25.92
C VAL A 30 -30.29 10.17 26.29
N GLY A 31 -30.83 9.11 25.69
CA GLY A 31 -30.38 7.73 25.94
C GLY A 31 -28.92 7.55 25.56
N GLN A 32 -28.49 8.12 24.41
CA GLN A 32 -27.09 8.08 23.99
C GLN A 32 -26.15 8.82 24.96
N SER A 33 -26.56 9.97 25.47
CA SER A 33 -25.77 10.74 26.46
C SER A 33 -25.62 9.94 27.76
N LEU A 34 -26.70 9.31 28.24
CA LEU A 34 -26.64 8.45 29.43
C LEU A 34 -25.72 7.25 29.23
N ALA A 35 -25.83 6.55 28.11
CA ALA A 35 -24.96 5.43 27.76
C ALA A 35 -23.47 5.87 27.68
N CYS A 36 -23.18 7.02 27.13
CA CYS A 36 -21.83 7.59 27.11
C CYS A 36 -21.31 7.88 28.52
N LEU A 37 -22.12 8.46 29.41
CA LEU A 37 -21.78 8.71 30.80
C LEU A 37 -21.51 7.42 31.58
N GLU A 38 -22.37 6.41 31.45
CA GLU A 38 -22.18 5.11 32.04
C GLU A 38 -20.88 4.45 31.59
N ARG A 39 -20.61 4.48 30.28
CA ARG A 39 -19.35 3.96 29.73
C ARG A 39 -18.14 4.72 30.25
N ALA A 40 -18.18 6.05 30.26
CA ALA A 40 -17.10 6.90 30.79
C ALA A 40 -16.84 6.61 32.26
N THR A 41 -17.89 6.48 33.07
CA THR A 41 -17.79 6.16 34.49
C THR A 41 -17.17 4.76 34.70
N SER A 42 -17.59 3.78 33.90
CA SER A 42 -17.03 2.42 33.95
C SER A 42 -15.53 2.41 33.62
N VAL A 43 -15.12 3.07 32.52
CA VAL A 43 -13.70 3.17 32.12
C VAL A 43 -12.89 3.89 33.20
N LEU A 44 -13.38 5.00 33.73
CA LEU A 44 -12.71 5.73 34.80
C LEU A 44 -12.53 4.85 36.06
N GLY A 45 -13.55 4.08 36.42
CA GLY A 45 -13.47 3.14 37.54
C GLY A 45 -12.40 2.04 37.30
N GLN A 46 -12.28 1.54 36.09
CA GLN A 46 -11.24 0.56 35.72
C GLN A 46 -9.82 1.18 35.77
N ILE A 47 -9.67 2.42 35.32
CA ILE A 47 -8.40 3.18 35.43
C ILE A 47 -7.98 3.32 36.88
N LEU A 48 -8.89 3.79 37.75
CA LEU A 48 -8.63 3.99 39.18
C LEU A 48 -8.26 2.70 39.89
N ASN A 49 -8.80 1.59 39.46
CA ASN A 49 -8.49 0.25 40.00
C ASN A 49 -7.26 -0.41 39.33
N GLY A 50 -6.53 0.29 38.43
CA GLY A 50 -5.33 -0.20 37.79
C GLY A 50 -5.54 -1.34 36.78
N ARG A 51 -6.76 -1.60 36.32
CA ARG A 51 -7.09 -2.74 35.44
C ARG A 51 -6.71 -2.53 34.00
N LEU A 52 -6.48 -1.28 33.56
CA LEU A 52 -6.21 -0.92 32.17
C LEU A 52 -4.74 -0.53 31.93
N VAL A 53 -3.81 -0.84 32.84
CA VAL A 53 -2.39 -0.46 32.71
C VAL A 53 -1.74 -1.12 31.50
N GLU A 54 -2.20 -2.32 31.10
CA GLU A 54 -1.67 -3.02 29.93
C GLU A 54 -1.99 -2.29 28.63
N ASP A 55 -3.10 -1.55 28.57
CA ASP A 55 -3.56 -0.81 27.39
C ASP A 55 -2.59 0.32 27.02
N LEU A 56 -1.75 0.78 27.97
CA LEU A 56 -0.69 1.77 27.69
C LEU A 56 0.27 1.35 26.58
N ALA A 57 0.46 0.06 26.33
CA ALA A 57 1.30 -0.42 25.24
C ALA A 57 0.64 -0.21 23.87
N GLU A 58 -0.68 -0.39 23.78
CA GLU A 58 -1.45 -0.14 22.55
C GLU A 58 -1.63 1.35 22.30
N GLU A 59 -1.77 2.12 23.37
CA GLU A 59 -1.92 3.57 23.32
C GLU A 59 -0.59 4.35 23.24
N PHE A 60 0.54 3.67 23.08
CA PHE A 60 1.87 4.28 23.11
C PHE A 60 1.96 5.55 22.27
N PHE A 61 1.43 5.55 21.05
CA PHE A 61 1.48 6.73 20.17
C PHE A 61 0.62 7.90 20.65
N ALA A 62 -0.37 7.67 21.51
CA ALA A 62 -1.14 8.75 22.11
C ALA A 62 -0.31 9.62 23.05
N TYR A 63 0.81 9.08 23.56
CA TYR A 63 1.71 9.73 24.50
C TYR A 63 3.11 10.02 23.94
N TRP A 64 3.37 9.61 22.68
CA TRP A 64 4.67 9.74 22.02
C TRP A 64 4.59 10.73 20.86
N HIS A 65 4.50 12.02 21.20
CA HIS A 65 4.37 13.12 20.23
C HIS A 65 5.60 14.01 20.24
N GLY A 66 5.99 14.51 19.06
CA GLY A 66 7.11 15.43 18.95
C GLY A 66 7.45 15.79 17.52
N LEU A 67 8.71 15.61 17.16
CA LEU A 67 9.22 15.93 15.84
C LEU A 67 8.59 15.03 14.77
N PHE A 68 7.96 15.62 13.75
CA PHE A 68 7.47 14.84 12.62
C PHE A 68 8.62 14.34 11.75
N CYS A 69 8.63 13.04 11.47
CA CYS A 69 9.59 12.41 10.60
C CYS A 69 8.92 11.39 9.69
N PHE A 70 9.16 11.54 8.39
CA PHE A 70 8.67 10.63 7.37
C PHE A 70 9.68 9.50 7.15
N VAL A 71 9.20 8.26 7.05
CA VAL A 71 10.04 7.07 6.89
C VAL A 71 9.68 6.35 5.61
N ASP A 72 10.62 6.33 4.66
CA ASP A 72 10.54 5.65 3.38
C ASP A 72 11.63 4.57 3.31
N MET A 73 11.39 3.43 3.96
CA MET A 73 12.36 2.36 4.07
C MET A 73 11.78 1.03 3.66
N GLN A 74 12.42 0.38 2.70
CA GLN A 74 12.08 -0.95 2.22
C GLN A 74 13.00 -2.03 2.80
N SER A 75 14.26 -1.67 3.08
CA SER A 75 15.21 -2.59 3.68
C SER A 75 14.95 -2.79 5.18
N LYS A 76 15.46 -3.92 5.70
CA LYS A 76 15.50 -4.20 7.15
C LYS A 76 16.86 -3.88 7.77
N ASP A 77 17.72 -3.15 7.05
CA ASP A 77 19.07 -2.86 7.50
C ASP A 77 19.08 -1.97 8.73
N LEU A 78 19.96 -2.29 9.66
CA LEU A 78 20.17 -1.57 10.90
C LEU A 78 21.43 -0.69 10.78
N GLY A 79 21.57 0.24 11.69
CA GLY A 79 22.71 1.15 11.74
C GLY A 79 22.42 2.52 11.20
N GLU A 80 23.39 3.14 10.52
CA GLU A 80 23.24 4.48 9.95
C GLU A 80 22.31 4.44 8.73
N GLN A 81 21.45 5.45 8.64
CA GLN A 81 20.44 5.61 7.58
C GLN A 81 20.58 6.99 6.96
N ASN A 82 20.20 7.12 5.69
CA ASN A 82 20.13 8.41 5.03
C ASN A 82 18.93 9.22 5.51
N CYS A 83 19.10 10.53 5.64
CA CYS A 83 18.04 11.45 6.00
C CYS A 83 18.07 12.68 5.12
N LEU A 84 17.05 12.83 4.29
CA LEU A 84 16.84 14.02 3.48
C LEU A 84 16.09 15.08 4.29
N VAL A 85 16.53 16.32 4.19
CA VAL A 85 15.91 17.44 4.91
C VAL A 85 15.29 18.42 3.91
N VAL A 86 14.05 18.77 4.16
CA VAL A 86 13.30 19.76 3.41
C VAL A 86 12.97 20.95 4.31
N GLN A 87 12.94 22.16 3.76
CA GLN A 87 12.47 23.35 4.46
C GLN A 87 11.08 23.73 3.95
N GLU A 88 10.10 23.82 4.85
CA GLU A 88 8.75 24.26 4.55
C GLU A 88 8.29 25.25 5.60
N ASN A 89 7.92 26.45 5.16
CA ASN A 89 7.42 27.53 6.04
C ASN A 89 8.34 27.79 7.27
N GLY A 90 9.65 27.74 7.07
CA GLY A 90 10.65 27.95 8.15
C GLY A 90 10.86 26.74 9.06
N ARG A 91 10.17 25.61 8.81
CA ARG A 91 10.33 24.37 9.57
C ARG A 91 11.12 23.35 8.76
N SER A 92 11.91 22.53 9.45
CA SER A 92 12.60 21.37 8.82
C SER A 92 11.69 20.15 8.90
N LEU A 93 11.50 19.50 7.76
CA LEU A 93 10.88 18.17 7.65
C LEU A 93 11.98 17.16 7.37
N TYR A 94 11.90 15.99 7.97
CA TYR A 94 12.89 14.94 7.91
C TYR A 94 12.32 13.72 7.21
N PHE A 95 13.08 13.18 6.24
CA PHE A 95 12.69 12.02 5.46
C PHE A 95 13.82 10.98 5.55
N VAL A 96 13.60 9.93 6.33
CA VAL A 96 14.55 8.83 6.50
C VAL A 96 14.34 7.80 5.41
N THR A 97 15.42 7.39 4.74
CA THR A 97 15.35 6.53 3.56
C THR A 97 16.52 5.57 3.47
N ASP A 98 16.29 4.44 2.85
CA ASP A 98 17.31 3.50 2.35
C ASP A 98 17.60 3.68 0.85
N ASP A 99 16.83 4.54 0.16
CA ASP A 99 17.02 4.88 -1.25
C ASP A 99 16.68 6.36 -1.50
N GLU A 100 17.73 7.18 -1.61
CA GLU A 100 17.58 8.64 -1.81
C GLU A 100 16.89 8.99 -3.13
N SER A 101 17.12 8.21 -4.19
CA SER A 101 16.53 8.46 -5.51
C SER A 101 15.01 8.30 -5.46
N ARG A 102 14.55 7.19 -4.84
CA ARG A 102 13.12 6.89 -4.64
C ARG A 102 12.45 8.00 -3.83
N THR A 103 13.02 8.34 -2.68
CA THR A 103 12.44 9.36 -1.80
C THR A 103 12.48 10.76 -2.44
N THR A 104 13.55 11.11 -3.15
CA THR A 104 13.63 12.37 -3.89
C THR A 104 12.55 12.43 -4.97
N GLY A 105 12.21 11.33 -5.63
CA GLY A 105 11.09 11.25 -6.56
C GLY A 105 9.75 11.62 -5.90
N LYS A 106 9.48 11.05 -4.71
CA LYS A 106 8.29 11.37 -3.89
C LYS A 106 8.28 12.85 -3.47
N LEU A 107 9.42 13.38 -3.02
CA LEU A 107 9.55 14.78 -2.61
C LEU A 107 9.29 15.76 -3.77
N LYS A 108 9.82 15.46 -4.95
CA LYS A 108 9.56 16.24 -6.17
C LYS A 108 8.08 16.28 -6.53
N SER A 109 7.35 15.17 -6.37
CA SER A 109 5.90 15.13 -6.63
C SER A 109 5.09 15.98 -5.67
N LEU A 110 5.62 16.23 -4.46
CA LEU A 110 5.06 17.15 -3.46
C LEU A 110 5.50 18.60 -3.66
N GLY A 111 6.35 18.88 -4.65
CA GLY A 111 6.91 20.21 -4.89
C GLY A 111 8.06 20.59 -3.94
N TYR A 112 8.57 19.63 -3.17
CA TYR A 112 9.65 19.88 -2.22
C TYR A 112 11.04 19.83 -2.87
N LYS A 113 11.95 20.65 -2.34
CA LYS A 113 13.37 20.65 -2.68
C LYS A 113 14.17 20.16 -1.47
N VAL A 114 15.02 19.18 -1.69
CA VAL A 114 15.95 18.65 -0.69
C VAL A 114 17.04 19.70 -0.45
N THR A 115 17.41 19.92 0.80
CA THR A 115 18.50 20.81 1.20
C THR A 115 19.80 20.02 1.36
N ASP A 116 20.95 20.71 1.37
CA ASP A 116 22.26 20.09 1.63
C ASP A 116 22.50 19.77 3.13
N LYS A 117 21.49 19.94 3.98
CA LYS A 117 21.59 19.63 5.40
C LYS A 117 21.58 18.12 5.61
N THR A 118 22.55 17.64 6.38
CA THR A 118 22.63 16.25 6.81
C THR A 118 22.30 16.12 8.28
N VAL A 119 21.58 15.05 8.64
CA VAL A 119 21.26 14.71 10.02
C VAL A 119 21.64 13.26 10.27
N LEU A 120 22.49 13.02 11.26
CA LEU A 120 22.85 11.66 11.65
C LEU A 120 21.59 10.91 12.07
N THR A 121 21.35 9.80 11.42
CA THR A 121 20.14 9.02 11.64
C THR A 121 20.54 7.56 11.81
N TYR A 122 20.00 6.93 12.85
CA TYR A 122 20.32 5.55 13.19
C TYR A 122 19.05 4.73 13.38
N ARG A 123 19.10 3.48 12.94
CA ARG A 123 18.08 2.47 13.17
C ARG A 123 18.63 1.36 14.05
N VAL A 124 17.96 1.10 15.16
CA VAL A 124 18.25 0.00 16.09
C VAL A 124 17.03 -0.89 16.24
N LYS A 125 17.21 -2.10 16.73
CA LYS A 125 16.12 -3.08 16.90
C LYS A 125 16.01 -3.50 18.35
N THR A 126 14.78 -3.64 18.83
CA THR A 126 14.43 -4.23 20.11
C THR A 126 13.51 -5.43 19.94
N LYS A 127 13.52 -6.32 20.92
CA LYS A 127 12.54 -7.43 21.05
C LYS A 127 11.35 -7.04 21.92
N ALA A 128 11.45 -5.94 22.64
CA ALA A 128 10.41 -5.46 23.53
C ALA A 128 9.44 -4.52 22.83
N GLN A 129 8.18 -4.58 23.23
CA GLN A 129 7.17 -3.61 22.84
C GLN A 129 7.30 -2.38 23.74
N PRO A 130 7.29 -1.14 23.19
CA PRO A 130 7.37 0.05 24.03
C PRO A 130 6.12 0.20 24.88
N ARG A 131 6.32 0.66 26.11
CA ARG A 131 5.25 0.96 27.06
C ARG A 131 5.59 2.25 27.79
N PRO A 132 4.69 3.24 27.87
CA PRO A 132 4.87 4.41 28.70
C PRO A 132 5.09 4.06 30.18
N LEU A 133 5.87 4.89 30.87
CA LEU A 133 5.99 4.79 32.33
C LEU A 133 4.85 5.54 33.01
N THR A 134 4.40 5.02 34.13
CA THR A 134 3.33 5.65 34.93
C THR A 134 3.79 6.77 35.83
N SER A 135 5.11 6.95 36.02
CA SER A 135 5.68 7.93 36.96
C SER A 135 6.18 9.22 36.29
N HIS A 136 6.93 9.12 35.19
CA HIS A 136 7.50 10.26 34.50
C HIS A 136 7.50 10.01 32.99
N TRP A 137 6.66 10.74 32.26
CA TRP A 137 6.47 10.53 30.85
C TRP A 137 6.04 11.82 30.11
N PRO A 138 6.52 12.13 28.88
CA PRO A 138 7.57 11.38 28.15
C PRO A 138 8.98 11.64 28.69
N PRO A 139 9.98 10.81 28.32
CA PRO A 139 11.38 11.07 28.62
C PRO A 139 11.85 12.40 28.02
N GLU A 140 12.57 13.22 28.79
CA GLU A 140 13.06 14.53 28.37
C GLU A 140 14.56 14.57 28.10
N THR A 141 15.30 13.60 28.67
CA THR A 141 16.76 13.53 28.59
C THR A 141 17.23 12.18 28.09
N VAL A 142 18.48 12.12 27.65
CA VAL A 142 19.15 10.85 27.31
C VAL A 142 19.18 9.90 28.51
N GLY A 143 19.34 10.43 29.72
CA GLY A 143 19.27 9.64 30.96
C GLY A 143 17.94 8.91 31.07
N ASP A 144 16.84 9.62 30.93
CA ASP A 144 15.49 9.07 31.03
C ASP A 144 15.23 8.00 29.96
N ILE A 145 15.67 8.24 28.71
CA ILE A 145 15.57 7.24 27.61
C ILE A 145 16.34 5.97 27.96
N LEU A 146 17.58 6.12 28.45
CA LEU A 146 18.43 4.96 28.76
C LEU A 146 17.93 4.20 30.00
N GLU A 147 17.35 4.88 30.98
CA GLU A 147 16.70 4.26 32.13
C GLU A 147 15.45 3.49 31.68
N TRP A 148 14.56 4.14 30.93
CA TRP A 148 13.38 3.50 30.37
C TRP A 148 13.73 2.28 29.52
N GLN A 149 14.69 2.40 28.59
CA GLN A 149 15.11 1.28 27.75
C GLN A 149 15.80 0.15 28.55
N SER A 150 16.37 0.45 29.72
CA SER A 150 16.96 -0.59 30.56
C SER A 150 15.90 -1.53 31.16
N THR A 151 14.68 -1.02 31.37
CA THR A 151 13.54 -1.83 31.86
C THR A 151 12.91 -2.66 30.74
N LEU A 152 13.03 -2.23 29.48
CA LEU A 152 12.44 -2.91 28.32
C LEU A 152 13.40 -3.92 27.68
N ASP A 153 14.59 -3.46 27.30
CA ASP A 153 15.61 -4.25 26.59
C ASP A 153 17.02 -3.69 26.83
N PRO A 154 17.80 -4.29 27.75
CA PRO A 154 19.15 -3.84 28.04
C PRO A 154 20.11 -3.89 26.84
N GLN A 155 19.86 -4.75 25.83
CA GLN A 155 20.69 -4.80 24.62
C GLN A 155 20.38 -3.61 23.70
N CYS A 156 19.10 -3.28 23.54
CA CYS A 156 18.68 -2.09 22.80
C CYS A 156 19.24 -0.83 23.46
N ARG A 157 19.14 -0.71 24.79
CA ARG A 157 19.75 0.40 25.57
C ARG A 157 21.22 0.61 25.24
N ARG A 158 22.02 -0.47 25.19
CA ARG A 158 23.46 -0.37 24.86
C ARG A 158 23.68 0.18 23.46
N LYS A 159 22.95 -0.33 22.47
CA LYS A 159 23.03 0.15 21.07
C LYS A 159 22.65 1.63 20.95
N ILE A 160 21.58 2.04 21.62
CA ILE A 160 21.17 3.45 21.67
C ILE A 160 22.30 4.32 22.22
N HIS A 161 22.89 3.92 23.36
CA HIS A 161 23.98 4.67 23.97
C HIS A 161 25.23 4.76 23.08
N GLU A 162 25.58 3.69 22.37
CA GLU A 162 26.68 3.68 21.39
C GLU A 162 26.42 4.69 20.26
N ARG A 163 25.21 4.76 19.72
CA ARG A 163 24.82 5.71 18.65
C ARG A 163 24.85 7.15 19.13
N ILE A 164 24.39 7.41 20.35
CA ILE A 164 24.48 8.75 20.96
C ILE A 164 25.96 9.16 21.09
N LYS A 165 26.83 8.30 21.62
CA LYS A 165 28.27 8.57 21.72
C LYS A 165 28.94 8.77 20.35
N GLU A 166 28.49 8.06 19.34
CA GLU A 166 28.98 8.25 17.97
C GLU A 166 28.63 9.64 17.44
N GLY A 167 27.37 10.09 17.62
CA GLY A 167 26.95 11.45 17.25
C GLY A 167 27.76 12.53 17.98
N GLU A 168 28.05 12.34 19.25
CA GLU A 168 28.94 13.24 20.02
C GLU A 168 30.36 13.28 19.47
N ARG A 169 30.95 12.12 19.13
CA ARG A 169 32.29 12.03 18.52
C ARG A 169 32.37 12.74 17.17
N ARG A 170 31.34 12.60 16.37
CA ARG A 170 31.21 13.27 15.05
C ARG A 170 30.88 14.76 15.15
N LYS A 171 30.72 15.29 16.38
CA LYS A 171 30.34 16.70 16.64
C LYS A 171 29.07 17.12 15.92
N ALA A 172 28.11 16.22 15.78
CA ALA A 172 26.83 16.53 15.18
C ALA A 172 26.04 17.53 16.03
N ASN A 173 25.16 18.33 15.41
CA ASN A 173 24.23 19.21 16.12
C ASN A 173 23.09 18.41 16.77
N GLY A 174 22.71 17.29 16.17
CA GLY A 174 21.70 16.36 16.65
C GLY A 174 21.74 15.04 15.90
N SER A 175 21.02 14.06 16.39
CA SER A 175 20.79 12.78 15.70
C SER A 175 19.37 12.30 15.89
N LEU A 176 18.88 11.53 14.93
CA LEU A 176 17.60 10.81 14.99
C LEU A 176 17.89 9.34 15.27
N ILE A 177 17.20 8.76 16.24
CA ILE A 177 17.33 7.35 16.58
C ILE A 177 15.97 6.70 16.48
N PHE A 178 15.83 5.76 15.52
CA PHE A 178 14.64 4.95 15.32
C PHE A 178 14.84 3.59 15.96
N ILE A 179 13.80 3.11 16.62
CA ILE A 179 13.76 1.82 17.31
C ILE A 179 12.67 0.98 16.66
N GLU A 180 13.08 -0.12 16.05
CA GLU A 180 12.16 -1.11 15.50
C GLU A 180 11.79 -2.11 16.57
N SER A 181 10.53 -2.11 16.98
CA SER A 181 9.93 -3.11 17.88
C SER A 181 9.09 -4.12 17.07
N PRO A 182 8.61 -5.21 17.67
CA PRO A 182 7.84 -6.23 16.95
C PRO A 182 6.60 -5.71 16.22
N LEU A 183 5.90 -4.74 16.79
CA LEU A 183 4.62 -4.25 16.23
C LEU A 183 4.73 -2.83 15.64
N MET A 184 5.73 -2.03 16.03
CA MET A 184 5.81 -0.64 15.62
C MET A 184 7.25 -0.11 15.54
N THR A 185 7.43 0.96 14.78
CA THR A 185 8.67 1.76 14.78
C THR A 185 8.41 3.06 15.51
N TYR A 186 9.23 3.40 16.48
CA TYR A 186 9.21 4.66 17.19
C TYR A 186 10.62 5.25 17.22
N GLY A 187 10.77 6.48 17.69
CA GLY A 187 12.09 7.10 17.73
C GLY A 187 12.11 8.39 18.51
N PHE A 188 13.30 8.93 18.67
CA PHE A 188 13.52 10.22 19.32
C PHE A 188 14.70 10.94 18.66
N ALA A 189 14.67 12.27 18.73
CA ALA A 189 15.78 13.14 18.37
C ALA A 189 16.62 13.43 19.62
N VAL A 190 17.95 13.48 19.46
CA VAL A 190 18.91 13.91 20.49
C VAL A 190 19.53 15.21 20.03
N PHE A 191 19.60 16.21 20.91
CA PHE A 191 20.24 17.51 20.66
C PHE A 191 21.54 17.63 21.43
N TYR A 192 22.67 17.77 20.71
CA TYR A 192 24.01 17.83 21.30
C TYR A 192 24.44 19.22 21.80
N ASP A 193 23.50 20.16 21.90
CA ASP A 193 23.79 21.50 22.44
C ASP A 193 24.03 21.45 23.94
N ARG A 194 25.27 21.66 24.32
CA ARG A 194 25.74 21.68 25.73
C ARG A 194 25.80 23.06 26.34
N ARG A 195 25.54 24.12 25.57
CA ARG A 195 25.72 25.52 26.05
C ARG A 195 24.88 25.84 27.29
N HIS A 196 23.68 25.29 27.38
CA HIS A 196 22.81 25.47 28.55
C HIS A 196 23.30 24.73 29.79
N LEU A 197 23.99 23.60 29.60
CA LEU A 197 24.49 22.73 30.68
C LEU A 197 25.75 23.34 31.33
N LEU A 198 26.61 23.94 30.51
CA LEU A 198 27.85 24.55 30.95
C LEU A 198 27.65 25.87 31.73
N ARG A 199 26.56 26.60 31.47
CA ARG A 199 26.25 27.88 32.15
C ARG A 199 25.82 27.71 33.61
N LYS A 200 25.36 26.56 34.05
CA LYS A 200 24.73 26.38 35.36
C LYS A 200 25.61 25.74 36.45
N LYS A 201 26.79 25.19 36.16
CA LYS A 201 27.64 24.56 37.19
C LYS A 201 29.15 24.66 36.87
N LYS A 202 29.93 25.06 37.88
CA LYS A 202 31.40 25.16 37.82
C LYS A 202 32.15 23.79 37.79
N PHE A 203 31.51 22.70 38.22
CA PHE A 203 32.10 21.35 38.27
C PHE A 203 31.03 20.29 37.96
N VAL A 204 31.00 19.77 36.73
CA VAL A 204 30.21 18.61 36.36
C VAL A 204 31.13 17.63 35.65
N ASP A 205 31.18 16.38 36.11
CA ASP A 205 31.90 15.31 35.41
C ASP A 205 31.39 15.24 33.95
N ARG A 206 32.30 15.23 32.98
CA ARG A 206 31.97 15.16 31.54
C ARG A 206 31.14 13.92 31.19
N ARG A 207 31.24 12.84 31.99
CA ARG A 207 30.42 11.61 31.81
C ARG A 207 28.95 11.85 32.11
N ASP A 208 28.62 12.74 33.04
CA ASP A 208 27.25 13.10 33.38
C ASP A 208 26.56 14.00 32.35
N LEU A 209 27.34 14.73 31.55
CA LEU A 209 26.77 15.70 30.60
C LEU A 209 26.00 15.02 29.45
N SER A 210 26.45 13.86 28.99
CA SER A 210 25.76 13.12 27.94
C SER A 210 24.35 12.66 28.34
N TYR A 211 24.18 12.29 29.62
CA TYR A 211 22.88 11.87 30.16
C TYR A 211 21.87 13.03 30.30
N ARG A 212 22.36 14.26 30.33
CA ARG A 212 21.53 15.49 30.44
C ARG A 212 21.18 16.12 29.10
N LEU A 213 21.65 15.55 27.98
CA LEU A 213 21.26 16.00 26.65
C LEU A 213 19.75 15.88 26.49
N LYS A 214 19.15 16.89 25.88
CA LYS A 214 17.72 16.89 25.61
C LYS A 214 17.38 15.91 24.51
N VAL A 215 16.25 15.27 24.69
CA VAL A 215 15.62 14.42 23.68
C VAL A 215 14.21 14.94 23.38
N MET A 216 13.71 14.56 22.21
CA MET A 216 12.34 14.84 21.79
C MET A 216 11.81 13.60 21.09
N PRO A 217 10.62 13.10 21.45
CA PRO A 217 9.96 12.03 20.73
C PRO A 217 9.82 12.34 19.25
N ILE A 218 9.80 11.32 18.41
CA ILE A 218 9.54 11.44 16.97
C ILE A 218 8.17 10.84 16.67
N SER A 219 7.31 11.64 16.05
CA SER A 219 6.07 11.18 15.43
C SER A 219 6.42 10.59 14.06
N VAL A 220 6.44 9.27 13.96
CA VAL A 220 6.81 8.54 12.74
C VAL A 220 5.63 8.46 11.79
N VAL A 221 5.83 8.94 10.55
CA VAL A 221 4.86 8.82 9.45
C VAL A 221 5.46 7.95 8.36
N ARG A 222 4.93 6.75 8.17
CA ARG A 222 5.42 5.83 7.14
C ARG A 222 4.87 6.22 5.77
N ILE A 223 5.78 6.34 4.80
CA ILE A 223 5.48 6.62 3.38
C ILE A 223 6.10 5.59 2.43
N ASP A 224 6.64 4.50 2.97
CA ASP A 224 7.16 3.40 2.16
C ASP A 224 6.02 2.66 1.44
N ASP A 225 6.29 2.23 0.22
CA ASP A 225 5.29 1.64 -0.68
C ASP A 225 4.70 0.34 -0.11
N GLY A 226 5.51 -0.43 0.63
CA GLY A 226 5.05 -1.65 1.29
C GLY A 226 3.98 -1.37 2.34
N TYR A 227 4.22 -0.39 3.20
CA TYR A 227 3.24 0.02 4.19
C TYR A 227 1.96 0.56 3.54
N LEU A 228 2.10 1.40 2.50
CA LEU A 228 0.93 2.00 1.83
C LEU A 228 0.05 0.94 1.17
N ALA A 229 0.65 -0.06 0.52
CA ALA A 229 -0.10 -1.17 -0.08
C ALA A 229 -0.70 -2.10 1.00
N GLN A 230 0.10 -2.48 2.01
CA GLN A 230 -0.26 -3.46 3.04
C GLN A 230 -1.33 -2.96 4.01
N ARG A 231 -1.36 -1.65 4.30
CA ARG A 231 -2.24 -1.06 5.32
C ARG A 231 -3.72 -1.39 5.11
N ASN A 232 -4.16 -1.45 3.86
CA ASN A 232 -5.56 -1.64 3.52
C ASN A 232 -5.94 -3.12 3.29
N ILE A 233 -4.94 -4.02 3.26
CA ILE A 233 -5.12 -5.47 3.13
C ILE A 233 -4.30 -6.20 4.21
N PRO A 234 -4.61 -5.98 5.50
CA PRO A 234 -3.84 -6.54 6.60
C PRO A 234 -3.82 -8.08 6.51
N ASN A 235 -2.69 -8.68 6.90
CA ASN A 235 -2.47 -10.13 6.92
C ASN A 235 -2.48 -10.83 5.55
N SER A 236 -2.53 -10.08 4.44
CA SER A 236 -2.47 -10.61 3.07
C SER A 236 -1.20 -10.16 2.37
N LYS A 237 -0.70 -10.95 1.41
CA LYS A 237 0.41 -10.53 0.55
C LYS A 237 -0.07 -9.49 -0.46
N THR A 238 0.81 -8.57 -0.82
CA THR A 238 0.59 -7.57 -1.88
C THR A 238 1.29 -8.01 -3.17
N LEU A 239 1.10 -7.26 -4.25
CA LEU A 239 1.78 -7.49 -5.52
C LEU A 239 3.21 -6.92 -5.57
N ALA A 240 3.71 -6.38 -4.46
CA ALA A 240 5.07 -5.88 -4.35
C ALA A 240 6.11 -6.96 -4.68
N GLY A 241 7.14 -6.59 -5.41
CA GLY A 241 8.22 -7.50 -5.83
C GLY A 241 7.85 -8.43 -7.00
N LYS A 242 6.65 -8.29 -7.61
CA LYS A 242 6.21 -9.12 -8.72
C LYS A 242 6.43 -8.44 -10.08
N ASN A 243 6.85 -9.22 -11.06
CA ASN A 243 6.93 -8.79 -12.45
C ASN A 243 5.61 -9.13 -13.14
N ILE A 244 4.80 -8.11 -13.37
CA ILE A 244 3.44 -8.26 -13.92
C ILE A 244 3.37 -7.54 -15.26
N ALA A 245 2.84 -8.19 -16.28
CA ALA A 245 2.51 -7.55 -17.56
C ALA A 245 1.00 -7.44 -17.72
N VAL A 246 0.52 -6.26 -18.13
CA VAL A 246 -0.86 -6.01 -18.53
C VAL A 246 -0.85 -5.73 -20.04
N VAL A 247 -1.52 -6.58 -20.78
CA VAL A 247 -1.73 -6.45 -22.22
C VAL A 247 -3.11 -5.83 -22.44
N GLY A 248 -3.13 -4.72 -23.18
CA GLY A 248 -4.31 -3.88 -23.34
C GLY A 248 -4.41 -2.84 -22.21
N CYS A 249 -4.15 -1.58 -22.53
CA CYS A 249 -4.35 -0.41 -21.66
C CYS A 249 -5.65 0.33 -22.04
N GLY A 250 -6.64 -0.39 -22.55
CA GLY A 250 -7.94 0.12 -22.89
C GLY A 250 -8.82 0.39 -21.67
N THR A 251 -10.14 0.27 -21.84
CA THR A 251 -11.13 0.61 -20.80
C THR A 251 -10.99 -0.28 -19.55
N ILE A 252 -10.67 -1.57 -19.69
CA ILE A 252 -10.43 -2.46 -18.55
C ILE A 252 -9.01 -2.23 -18.00
N GLY A 253 -7.99 -2.36 -18.88
CA GLY A 253 -6.59 -2.35 -18.46
C GLY A 253 -6.12 -1.06 -17.83
N GLY A 254 -6.70 0.09 -18.23
CA GLY A 254 -6.40 1.37 -17.60
C GLY A 254 -6.79 1.44 -16.12
N TYR A 255 -8.02 1.03 -15.77
CA TYR A 255 -8.45 0.95 -14.35
C TYR A 255 -7.73 -0.18 -13.62
N LEU A 256 -7.53 -1.32 -14.27
CA LEU A 256 -6.81 -2.45 -13.70
C LEU A 256 -5.37 -2.06 -13.30
N ALA A 257 -4.62 -1.40 -14.18
CA ALA A 257 -3.26 -0.95 -13.90
C ALA A 257 -3.21 0.00 -12.68
N ASP A 258 -4.17 0.92 -12.54
CA ASP A 258 -4.28 1.81 -11.36
C ASP A 258 -4.50 0.98 -10.07
N MET A 259 -5.42 0.03 -10.09
CA MET A 259 -5.71 -0.81 -8.93
C MET A 259 -4.54 -1.73 -8.57
N LEU A 260 -3.84 -2.30 -9.57
CA LEU A 260 -2.66 -3.14 -9.35
C LEU A 260 -1.52 -2.34 -8.70
N VAL A 261 -1.28 -1.09 -9.13
CA VAL A 261 -0.28 -0.20 -8.49
C VAL A 261 -0.64 0.07 -7.04
N LYS A 262 -1.90 0.35 -6.74
CA LYS A 262 -2.38 0.52 -5.35
C LYS A 262 -2.23 -0.76 -4.51
N ALA A 263 -2.27 -1.93 -5.16
CA ALA A 263 -1.99 -3.22 -4.54
C ALA A 263 -0.49 -3.56 -4.47
N GLY A 264 0.40 -2.64 -4.87
CA GLY A 264 1.86 -2.76 -4.76
C GLY A 264 2.58 -3.21 -6.03
N ALA A 265 1.90 -3.41 -7.16
CA ALA A 265 2.59 -3.76 -8.42
C ALA A 265 3.58 -2.66 -8.85
N GLY A 266 4.75 -3.07 -9.33
CA GLY A 266 5.83 -2.16 -9.73
C GLY A 266 6.64 -1.58 -8.56
N THR A 267 6.52 -2.13 -7.35
CA THR A 267 7.30 -1.70 -6.17
C THR A 267 8.17 -2.84 -5.64
N PHE A 268 9.10 -2.54 -4.73
CA PHE A 268 10.00 -3.54 -4.12
C PHE A 268 10.81 -4.37 -5.13
N GLY A 269 11.31 -3.72 -6.19
CA GLY A 269 12.09 -4.37 -7.24
C GLY A 269 11.24 -5.16 -8.25
N GLY A 270 9.92 -5.20 -8.07
CA GLY A 270 8.98 -5.69 -9.07
C GLY A 270 8.73 -4.67 -10.17
N LYS A 271 8.25 -5.13 -11.33
CA LYS A 271 7.97 -4.28 -12.51
C LYS A 271 6.54 -4.45 -12.96
N LEU A 272 5.90 -3.35 -13.33
CA LEU A 272 4.65 -3.35 -14.08
C LEU A 272 4.94 -3.01 -15.54
N ILE A 273 4.63 -3.94 -16.45
CA ILE A 273 4.80 -3.76 -17.88
C ILE A 273 3.42 -3.50 -18.47
N LEU A 274 3.26 -2.37 -19.15
CA LEU A 274 2.03 -1.98 -19.83
C LEU A 274 2.23 -2.08 -21.35
N VAL A 275 1.41 -2.87 -22.03
CA VAL A 275 1.53 -3.11 -23.47
C VAL A 275 0.25 -2.70 -24.15
N ASP A 276 0.37 -1.72 -25.04
CA ASP A 276 -0.73 -1.29 -25.92
C ASP A 276 -0.16 -0.50 -27.11
N PHE A 277 -0.55 -0.86 -28.32
CA PHE A 277 -0.11 -0.13 -29.53
C PHE A 277 -1.00 1.06 -29.87
N ASP A 278 -2.23 1.10 -29.30
CA ASP A 278 -3.23 2.11 -29.64
C ASP A 278 -2.95 3.48 -29.03
N SER A 279 -3.47 4.50 -29.69
CA SER A 279 -3.61 5.85 -29.14
C SER A 279 -5.00 6.08 -28.53
N LEU A 280 -5.07 7.03 -27.60
CA LEU A 280 -6.33 7.45 -27.00
C LEU A 280 -7.09 8.42 -27.93
N PHE A 281 -8.32 8.08 -28.26
CA PHE A 281 -9.19 8.92 -29.10
C PHE A 281 -10.41 9.42 -28.31
N PRO A 282 -11.11 10.49 -28.79
CA PRO A 282 -12.27 11.07 -28.10
C PRO A 282 -13.35 10.05 -27.73
N GLN A 283 -13.63 9.05 -28.59
CA GLN A 283 -14.62 8.00 -28.36
C GLN A 283 -14.27 7.08 -27.18
N ASN A 284 -13.02 7.08 -26.70
CA ASN A 284 -12.61 6.29 -25.55
C ASN A 284 -12.91 6.98 -24.22
N ILE A 285 -12.93 8.33 -24.19
CA ILE A 285 -12.92 9.15 -22.95
C ILE A 285 -14.07 8.78 -22.01
N GLY A 286 -15.27 8.55 -22.53
CA GLY A 286 -16.45 8.26 -21.69
C GLY A 286 -16.39 6.99 -20.84
N ARG A 287 -15.40 6.11 -21.11
CA ARG A 287 -15.25 4.84 -20.38
C ARG A 287 -13.80 4.49 -20.04
N HIS A 288 -12.83 5.34 -20.39
CA HIS A 288 -11.41 5.12 -20.14
C HIS A 288 -10.94 5.77 -18.83
N ARG A 289 -9.87 5.25 -18.23
CA ARG A 289 -9.22 5.83 -17.03
C ARG A 289 -8.50 7.14 -17.34
N LEU A 290 -7.91 7.25 -18.55
CA LEU A 290 -7.30 8.47 -19.06
C LEU A 290 -8.36 9.47 -19.49
N GLY A 291 -7.98 10.74 -19.58
CA GLY A 291 -8.88 11.84 -19.88
C GLY A 291 -8.43 12.70 -21.05
N PHE A 292 -9.10 13.84 -21.21
CA PHE A 292 -8.88 14.76 -22.32
C PHE A 292 -7.42 15.23 -22.49
N PRO A 293 -6.61 15.45 -21.41
CA PRO A 293 -5.20 15.83 -21.55
C PRO A 293 -4.32 14.77 -22.23
N ASP A 294 -4.79 13.53 -22.32
CA ASP A 294 -4.04 12.39 -22.86
C ASP A 294 -4.42 12.05 -24.31
N LEU A 295 -5.33 12.83 -24.93
CA LEU A 295 -5.78 12.60 -26.29
C LEU A 295 -4.60 12.52 -27.27
N LEU A 296 -4.68 11.60 -28.22
CA LEU A 296 -3.71 11.29 -29.26
C LEU A 296 -2.38 10.73 -28.73
N SER A 297 -2.25 10.53 -27.42
CA SER A 297 -1.10 9.82 -26.84
C SER A 297 -1.31 8.31 -26.90
N ASN A 298 -0.21 7.55 -27.00
CA ASN A 298 -0.28 6.10 -26.84
C ASN A 298 -0.82 5.74 -25.46
N LYS A 299 -1.73 4.77 -25.39
CA LYS A 299 -2.42 4.40 -24.15
C LYS A 299 -1.47 3.88 -23.06
N ALA A 300 -0.49 3.03 -23.42
CA ALA A 300 0.47 2.49 -22.45
C ALA A 300 1.39 3.57 -21.88
N GLU A 301 1.87 4.49 -22.72
CA GLU A 301 2.73 5.59 -22.32
C GLU A 301 1.99 6.60 -21.43
N ALA A 302 0.77 6.98 -21.82
CA ALA A 302 -0.07 7.90 -21.06
C ALA A 302 -0.46 7.31 -19.70
N MET A 303 -0.83 6.02 -19.66
CA MET A 303 -1.09 5.32 -18.38
C MET A 303 0.16 5.26 -17.48
N SER A 304 1.32 4.96 -18.04
CA SER A 304 2.58 4.96 -17.29
C SER A 304 2.89 6.34 -16.68
N LYS A 305 2.69 7.41 -17.43
CA LYS A 305 2.87 8.79 -16.97
C LYS A 305 1.90 9.13 -15.82
N GLU A 306 0.64 8.81 -15.98
CA GLU A 306 -0.39 9.08 -14.96
C GLU A 306 -0.13 8.28 -13.68
N LEU A 307 0.19 6.99 -13.78
CA LEU A 307 0.48 6.15 -12.63
C LEU A 307 1.74 6.61 -11.86
N ARG A 308 2.79 7.03 -12.57
CA ARG A 308 3.97 7.61 -11.92
C ARG A 308 3.69 8.95 -11.25
N ARG A 309 2.74 9.72 -11.75
CA ARG A 309 2.29 10.96 -11.10
C ARG A 309 1.61 10.65 -9.77
N LEU A 310 0.81 9.58 -9.70
CA LEU A 310 0.10 9.15 -8.49
C LEU A 310 0.99 8.39 -7.50
N THR A 311 1.92 7.59 -8.02
CA THR A 311 2.85 6.77 -7.23
C THR A 311 4.27 6.91 -7.80
N PRO A 312 5.03 7.94 -7.38
CA PRO A 312 6.31 8.31 -8.02
C PRO A 312 7.41 7.26 -7.96
N SER A 313 7.28 6.31 -7.03
CA SER A 313 8.25 5.22 -6.80
C SER A 313 7.98 3.97 -7.64
N VAL A 314 6.88 3.92 -8.40
CA VAL A 314 6.51 2.73 -9.17
C VAL A 314 7.42 2.53 -10.38
N GLU A 315 7.93 1.31 -10.57
CA GLU A 315 8.68 0.92 -11.76
C GLU A 315 7.72 0.40 -12.83
N ILE A 316 7.49 1.23 -13.86
CA ILE A 316 6.62 0.89 -14.98
C ILE A 316 7.43 0.91 -16.28
N ARG A 317 7.27 -0.11 -17.09
CA ARG A 317 7.75 -0.15 -18.47
C ARG A 317 6.56 -0.07 -19.42
N ALA A 318 6.40 1.04 -20.12
CA ALA A 318 5.42 1.17 -21.18
C ALA A 318 6.00 0.63 -22.50
N LEU A 319 5.22 -0.15 -23.22
CA LEU A 319 5.54 -0.73 -24.53
C LEU A 319 4.45 -0.32 -25.51
N PRO A 320 4.68 0.75 -26.31
CA PRO A 320 3.72 1.27 -27.30
C PRO A 320 3.77 0.44 -28.60
N VAL A 321 3.63 -0.89 -28.47
CA VAL A 321 3.75 -1.86 -29.56
C VAL A 321 2.72 -2.96 -29.43
N ASP A 322 2.46 -3.66 -30.53
CA ASP A 322 1.69 -4.89 -30.49
C ASP A 322 2.40 -5.93 -29.61
N VAL A 323 1.67 -6.59 -28.72
CA VAL A 323 2.25 -7.58 -27.80
C VAL A 323 2.98 -8.71 -28.51
N ARG A 324 2.60 -9.03 -29.76
CA ARG A 324 3.25 -10.03 -30.61
C ARG A 324 4.70 -9.65 -30.97
N GLN A 325 5.04 -8.37 -30.87
CA GLN A 325 6.37 -7.84 -31.09
C GLN A 325 7.11 -7.49 -29.79
N ALA A 326 6.41 -7.59 -28.65
CA ALA A 326 6.93 -7.19 -27.35
C ALA A 326 7.83 -8.27 -26.72
N GLN A 327 8.94 -7.85 -26.13
CA GLN A 327 9.77 -8.71 -25.30
C GLN A 327 9.47 -8.43 -23.83
N LEU A 328 8.67 -9.26 -23.20
CA LEU A 328 8.21 -9.05 -21.82
C LEU A 328 9.21 -9.54 -20.77
N GLY A 329 10.12 -10.47 -21.14
CA GLY A 329 11.04 -11.09 -20.21
C GLY A 329 10.35 -12.11 -19.30
N LYS A 330 10.98 -12.39 -18.15
CA LYS A 330 10.40 -13.31 -17.16
C LYS A 330 9.30 -12.60 -16.37
N LEU A 331 8.12 -13.19 -16.38
CA LEU A 331 6.94 -12.71 -15.69
C LEU A 331 6.57 -13.63 -14.52
N ASP A 332 6.03 -13.04 -13.46
CA ASP A 332 5.32 -13.77 -12.41
C ASP A 332 3.83 -13.91 -12.75
N LEU A 333 3.25 -12.92 -13.46
CA LEU A 333 1.85 -12.93 -13.89
C LEU A 333 1.71 -12.17 -15.22
N LEU A 334 1.02 -12.77 -16.19
CA LEU A 334 0.55 -12.11 -17.42
C LEU A 334 -0.94 -11.84 -17.29
N ILE A 335 -1.38 -10.61 -17.57
CA ILE A 335 -2.79 -10.24 -17.55
C ILE A 335 -3.20 -9.79 -18.95
N ASP A 336 -4.20 -10.47 -19.50
CA ASP A 336 -4.90 -10.05 -20.72
C ASP A 336 -6.14 -9.25 -20.35
N ALA A 337 -6.14 -7.98 -20.70
CA ALA A 337 -7.24 -7.03 -20.50
C ALA A 337 -7.70 -6.42 -21.83
N THR A 338 -7.42 -7.09 -22.96
CA THR A 338 -7.76 -6.58 -24.29
C THR A 338 -9.22 -6.77 -24.65
N GLY A 339 -9.84 -7.85 -24.17
CA GLY A 339 -11.17 -8.28 -24.57
C GLY A 339 -11.24 -8.81 -26.00
N GLU A 340 -10.08 -9.08 -26.64
CA GLU A 340 -9.98 -9.63 -27.99
C GLU A 340 -9.74 -11.15 -27.95
N GLU A 341 -10.74 -11.92 -28.41
CA GLU A 341 -10.68 -13.41 -28.37
C GLU A 341 -9.45 -13.95 -29.11
N SER A 342 -9.17 -13.45 -30.32
CA SER A 342 -8.05 -13.90 -31.14
C SER A 342 -6.70 -13.69 -30.48
N LEU A 343 -6.53 -12.53 -29.83
CA LEU A 343 -5.33 -12.20 -29.11
C LEU A 343 -5.20 -13.01 -27.81
N GLY A 344 -6.31 -13.23 -27.10
CA GLY A 344 -6.35 -14.11 -25.92
C GLY A 344 -5.92 -15.55 -26.26
N HIS A 345 -6.34 -16.08 -27.42
CA HIS A 345 -5.88 -17.37 -27.91
C HIS A 345 -4.37 -17.38 -28.22
N TRP A 346 -3.89 -16.33 -28.88
CA TRP A 346 -2.46 -16.20 -29.21
C TRP A 346 -1.61 -16.13 -27.92
N LEU A 347 -2.03 -15.33 -26.94
CA LEU A 347 -1.34 -15.21 -25.65
C LEU A 347 -1.25 -16.54 -24.92
N CYS A 348 -2.33 -17.34 -24.90
CA CYS A 348 -2.34 -18.66 -24.31
C CYS A 348 -1.33 -19.63 -24.95
N GLY A 349 -1.14 -19.54 -26.28
CA GLY A 349 -0.19 -20.39 -27.01
C GLY A 349 1.24 -19.89 -26.90
N HIS A 350 1.44 -18.56 -26.84
CA HIS A 350 2.78 -17.96 -26.82
C HIS A 350 3.38 -17.92 -25.40
N TYR A 351 2.54 -17.79 -24.36
CA TYR A 351 2.94 -17.85 -22.95
C TYR A 351 2.35 -19.07 -22.25
N PRO A 352 2.84 -20.29 -22.58
CA PRO A 352 2.34 -21.50 -21.96
C PRO A 352 2.74 -21.58 -20.48
N HIS A 353 2.19 -22.56 -19.77
CA HIS A 353 2.67 -22.90 -18.43
C HIS A 353 4.21 -23.08 -18.43
N PRO A 354 4.97 -22.58 -17.41
CA PRO A 354 4.48 -22.24 -16.07
C PRO A 354 4.13 -20.76 -15.85
N THR A 355 4.02 -19.90 -16.88
CA THR A 355 3.63 -18.52 -16.68
C THR A 355 2.14 -18.43 -16.31
N PRO A 356 1.79 -17.99 -15.08
CA PRO A 356 0.40 -17.74 -14.72
C PRO A 356 -0.21 -16.69 -15.64
N MET A 357 -1.45 -16.94 -16.07
CA MET A 357 -2.16 -16.03 -16.96
C MET A 357 -3.57 -15.75 -16.44
N LEU A 358 -3.91 -14.47 -16.35
CA LEU A 358 -5.23 -13.96 -15.96
C LEU A 358 -5.83 -13.23 -17.16
N SER A 359 -6.97 -13.72 -17.66
CA SER A 359 -7.75 -13.04 -18.70
C SER A 359 -8.96 -12.36 -18.06
N VAL A 360 -9.21 -11.10 -18.42
CA VAL A 360 -10.32 -10.27 -17.89
C VAL A 360 -11.07 -9.63 -19.04
N TRP A 361 -12.39 -9.82 -19.09
CA TRP A 361 -13.21 -9.30 -20.19
C TRP A 361 -14.62 -8.92 -19.76
N ILE A 362 -15.32 -8.20 -20.64
CA ILE A 362 -16.71 -7.80 -20.52
C ILE A 362 -17.51 -8.59 -21.54
N GLU A 363 -18.66 -9.14 -21.15
CA GLU A 363 -19.57 -9.87 -22.05
C GLU A 363 -20.75 -9.01 -22.46
N GLY A 364 -21.03 -9.05 -23.76
CA GLY A 364 -22.11 -8.28 -24.38
C GLY A 364 -21.98 -6.77 -24.10
N PRO A 365 -23.09 -6.02 -24.10
CA PRO A 365 -23.09 -4.58 -23.81
C PRO A 365 -22.95 -4.29 -22.31
N GLY A 366 -22.04 -4.97 -21.61
CA GLY A 366 -21.86 -4.86 -20.16
C GLY A 366 -22.80 -5.75 -19.35
N THR A 367 -23.29 -6.85 -19.93
CA THR A 367 -24.19 -7.79 -19.25
C THR A 367 -23.51 -8.48 -18.08
N ALA A 368 -22.26 -8.90 -18.28
CA ALA A 368 -21.43 -9.51 -17.25
C ALA A 368 -19.95 -9.10 -17.39
N VAL A 369 -19.21 -9.21 -16.31
CA VAL A 369 -17.75 -9.18 -16.33
C VAL A 369 -17.23 -10.55 -15.86
N ARG A 370 -16.18 -11.01 -16.52
CA ARG A 370 -15.60 -12.33 -16.23
C ARG A 370 -14.08 -12.24 -16.14
N ALA A 371 -13.52 -13.16 -15.37
CA ALA A 371 -12.10 -13.37 -15.34
C ALA A 371 -11.77 -14.84 -15.15
N LEU A 372 -10.70 -15.29 -15.81
CA LEU A 372 -10.18 -16.64 -15.74
C LEU A 372 -8.68 -16.59 -15.44
N ILE A 373 -8.26 -17.28 -14.39
CA ILE A 373 -6.85 -17.45 -14.08
C ILE A 373 -6.40 -18.89 -14.32
N ARG A 374 -5.29 -19.07 -15.04
CA ARG A 374 -4.62 -20.36 -15.21
C ARG A 374 -3.27 -20.33 -14.49
N THR A 375 -3.11 -21.15 -13.48
CA THR A 375 -1.86 -21.31 -12.71
C THR A 375 -1.25 -22.69 -12.78
N THR A 376 -2.00 -23.66 -13.33
CA THR A 376 -1.58 -25.08 -13.46
C THR A 376 -1.81 -25.60 -14.88
N THR A 377 -1.17 -26.69 -15.21
CA THR A 377 -1.39 -27.40 -16.51
C THR A 377 -2.76 -28.02 -16.62
N SER A 378 -3.37 -28.45 -15.51
CA SER A 378 -4.71 -29.03 -15.47
C SER A 378 -5.85 -28.02 -15.55
N GLY A 379 -5.57 -26.73 -15.29
CA GLY A 379 -6.57 -25.68 -15.38
C GLY A 379 -6.85 -25.27 -16.83
N ALA A 380 -8.10 -24.83 -17.08
CA ALA A 380 -8.50 -24.32 -18.38
C ALA A 380 -7.73 -23.07 -18.77
N CYS A 381 -7.27 -22.99 -20.01
CA CYS A 381 -6.84 -21.73 -20.60
C CYS A 381 -8.02 -20.97 -21.22
N TYR A 382 -7.83 -19.76 -21.70
CA TYR A 382 -8.90 -18.97 -22.34
C TYR A 382 -9.47 -19.69 -23.58
N ARG A 383 -8.66 -20.43 -24.33
CA ARG A 383 -9.11 -21.22 -25.46
C ARG A 383 -9.99 -22.40 -25.03
N CYS A 384 -9.70 -23.08 -23.91
CA CYS A 384 -10.55 -24.11 -23.35
C CYS A 384 -11.94 -23.56 -23.01
N LEU A 385 -11.98 -22.41 -22.34
CA LEU A 385 -13.23 -21.73 -22.00
C LEU A 385 -14.04 -21.38 -23.26
N TRP A 386 -13.39 -20.91 -24.31
CA TRP A 386 -14.04 -20.59 -25.59
C TRP A 386 -14.68 -21.86 -26.22
N HIS A 387 -14.00 -23.03 -26.19
CA HIS A 387 -14.57 -24.30 -26.63
C HIS A 387 -15.82 -24.69 -25.83
N SER A 388 -15.71 -24.62 -24.48
CA SER A 388 -16.84 -24.93 -23.60
C SER A 388 -18.04 -23.98 -23.84
N ASN A 389 -17.79 -22.68 -24.02
CA ASN A 389 -18.83 -21.71 -24.33
C ASN A 389 -19.57 -22.04 -25.65
N ARG A 390 -18.84 -22.50 -26.67
CA ARG A 390 -19.44 -22.90 -27.96
C ARG A 390 -20.30 -24.18 -27.86
N ARG A 391 -19.99 -25.06 -26.91
CA ARG A 391 -20.83 -26.22 -26.58
C ARG A 391 -22.01 -25.86 -25.67
N GLY A 392 -22.16 -24.58 -25.29
CA GLY A 392 -23.19 -24.13 -24.38
C GLY A 392 -22.90 -24.36 -22.90
N GLU A 393 -21.69 -24.83 -22.59
CA GLU A 393 -21.15 -24.98 -21.24
C GLU A 393 -20.56 -23.67 -20.77
N LEU A 394 -20.36 -23.48 -19.46
CA LEU A 394 -19.66 -22.36 -18.84
C LEU A 394 -20.11 -20.96 -19.33
N ARG A 395 -21.36 -20.79 -19.79
CA ARG A 395 -21.91 -19.49 -20.18
C ARG A 395 -22.11 -18.58 -18.98
N SER A 396 -22.01 -17.26 -19.18
CA SER A 396 -22.28 -16.29 -18.12
C SER A 396 -23.77 -16.16 -17.80
N THR A 397 -24.63 -16.23 -18.81
CA THR A 397 -26.09 -16.07 -18.67
C THR A 397 -26.86 -17.23 -19.26
N VAL A 398 -28.03 -17.52 -18.66
CA VAL A 398 -28.95 -18.54 -19.16
C VAL A 398 -29.46 -18.14 -20.55
N GLU A 399 -29.90 -16.89 -20.67
CA GLU A 399 -30.35 -16.33 -21.93
C GLU A 399 -29.14 -15.94 -22.81
N PRO A 400 -29.32 -15.92 -24.14
CA PRO A 400 -28.29 -15.43 -25.03
C PRO A 400 -27.90 -13.99 -24.72
N LEU A 401 -26.62 -13.66 -24.87
CA LEU A 401 -26.16 -12.29 -24.76
C LEU A 401 -26.72 -11.43 -25.87
N PRO A 402 -27.20 -10.20 -25.59
CA PRO A 402 -27.68 -9.31 -26.62
C PRO A 402 -26.50 -8.86 -27.50
N VAL A 403 -26.71 -8.89 -28.82
CA VAL A 403 -25.75 -8.35 -29.79
C VAL A 403 -26.17 -6.91 -30.07
N ILE A 404 -25.53 -5.96 -29.39
CA ILE A 404 -25.76 -4.52 -29.58
C ILE A 404 -24.49 -3.90 -30.14
N LEU A 405 -24.54 -3.36 -31.33
CA LEU A 405 -23.47 -2.60 -31.96
C LEU A 405 -23.98 -1.14 -32.14
N ALA A 406 -23.14 -0.21 -31.70
CA ALA A 406 -23.34 1.22 -31.92
C ALA A 406 -22.27 1.75 -32.86
N GLY A 407 -22.50 2.94 -33.45
CA GLY A 407 -21.60 3.58 -34.41
C GLY A 407 -22.13 3.51 -35.84
N HIS A 408 -21.35 4.01 -36.77
CA HIS A 408 -21.69 4.07 -38.18
C HIS A 408 -20.52 3.59 -39.06
N GLY A 409 -20.84 2.81 -40.08
CA GLY A 409 -19.87 2.23 -40.99
C GLY A 409 -19.08 1.03 -40.37
N CYS A 410 -18.35 0.32 -41.22
CA CYS A 410 -17.65 -0.91 -40.80
C CYS A 410 -16.53 -0.66 -39.77
N GLU A 411 -15.90 0.49 -39.80
CA GLU A 411 -14.78 0.84 -38.91
C GLU A 411 -15.20 1.52 -37.60
N GLY A 412 -16.45 1.98 -37.51
CA GLY A 412 -16.99 2.71 -36.38
C GLY A 412 -17.86 1.90 -35.42
N LEU A 413 -18.05 0.60 -35.67
CA LEU A 413 -18.87 -0.26 -34.82
C LEU A 413 -18.16 -0.61 -33.52
N TYR A 414 -18.85 -0.47 -32.41
CA TYR A 414 -18.37 -0.86 -31.09
C TYR A 414 -19.49 -1.37 -30.20
N VAL A 415 -19.15 -2.15 -29.18
CA VAL A 415 -20.10 -2.58 -28.15
C VAL A 415 -20.17 -1.50 -27.08
N PRO A 416 -21.34 -0.86 -26.88
CA PRO A 416 -21.50 0.22 -25.90
C PRO A 416 -21.65 -0.36 -24.49
N PHE A 417 -20.91 0.19 -23.53
CA PHE A 417 -21.10 -0.04 -22.09
C PHE A 417 -20.51 1.14 -21.29
N PRO A 418 -21.05 1.44 -20.10
CA PRO A 418 -20.58 2.55 -19.29
C PRO A 418 -19.25 2.23 -18.57
N ALA A 419 -18.53 3.28 -18.15
CA ALA A 419 -17.27 3.15 -17.40
C ALA A 419 -17.38 2.27 -16.14
N SER A 420 -18.55 2.26 -15.48
CA SER A 420 -18.81 1.44 -14.30
C SER A 420 -18.61 -0.06 -14.56
N VAL A 421 -18.90 -0.54 -15.75
CA VAL A 421 -18.66 -1.94 -16.16
C VAL A 421 -17.15 -2.21 -16.29
N SER A 422 -16.41 -1.27 -16.89
CA SER A 422 -14.95 -1.36 -16.98
C SER A 422 -14.28 -1.41 -15.60
N VAL A 423 -14.75 -0.58 -14.66
CA VAL A 423 -14.27 -0.57 -13.27
C VAL A 423 -14.58 -1.90 -12.57
N GLN A 424 -15.74 -2.50 -12.80
CA GLN A 424 -16.08 -3.80 -12.21
C GLN A 424 -15.21 -4.94 -12.78
N ALA A 425 -14.92 -4.92 -14.09
CA ALA A 425 -14.00 -5.87 -14.70
C ALA A 425 -12.58 -5.71 -14.12
N ALA A 426 -12.08 -4.49 -14.00
CA ALA A 426 -10.79 -4.19 -13.40
C ALA A 426 -10.72 -4.59 -11.91
N SER A 427 -11.81 -4.37 -11.16
CA SER A 427 -11.94 -4.79 -9.76
C SER A 427 -11.84 -6.31 -9.65
N LEU A 428 -12.57 -7.07 -10.47
CA LEU A 428 -12.52 -8.53 -10.49
C LEU A 428 -11.11 -9.03 -10.83
N GLY A 429 -10.47 -8.45 -11.85
CA GLY A 429 -9.10 -8.79 -12.22
C GLY A 429 -8.08 -8.51 -11.10
N THR A 430 -8.24 -7.39 -10.38
CA THR A 430 -7.37 -7.05 -9.25
C THR A 430 -7.55 -8.01 -8.07
N GLU A 431 -8.81 -8.36 -7.76
CA GLU A 431 -9.14 -9.34 -6.73
C GLU A 431 -8.46 -10.69 -7.04
N MET A 432 -8.59 -11.20 -8.27
CA MET A 432 -7.98 -12.45 -8.67
C MET A 432 -6.44 -12.39 -8.69
N ALA A 433 -5.84 -11.25 -9.01
CA ALA A 433 -4.39 -11.06 -8.91
C ALA A 433 -3.90 -11.06 -7.44
N LEU A 434 -4.68 -10.49 -6.52
CA LEU A 434 -4.40 -10.55 -5.09
C LEU A 434 -4.60 -11.96 -4.52
N ASP A 435 -5.65 -12.66 -4.93
CA ASP A 435 -5.87 -14.06 -4.57
C ASP A 435 -4.73 -14.94 -5.08
N TRP A 436 -4.27 -14.71 -6.31
CA TRP A 436 -3.13 -15.42 -6.88
C TRP A 436 -1.87 -15.29 -6.02
N VAL A 437 -1.49 -14.08 -5.63
CA VAL A 437 -0.27 -13.87 -4.82
C VAL A 437 -0.41 -14.45 -3.41
N ASN A 438 -1.64 -14.62 -2.93
CA ASN A 438 -1.95 -15.26 -1.64
C ASN A 438 -2.13 -16.78 -1.74
N GLY A 439 -2.15 -17.35 -2.95
CA GLY A 439 -2.32 -18.78 -3.17
C GLY A 439 -3.76 -19.28 -3.09
N THR A 440 -4.74 -18.39 -3.21
CA THR A 440 -6.19 -18.64 -3.17
C THR A 440 -6.79 -18.57 -4.57
N ASN A 441 -6.29 -19.40 -5.50
CA ASN A 441 -6.63 -19.32 -6.93
C ASN A 441 -7.99 -19.95 -7.31
N SER A 442 -8.71 -20.55 -6.38
CA SER A 442 -10.02 -21.16 -6.58
C SER A 442 -11.12 -20.24 -5.98
N PRO A 443 -12.21 -20.04 -6.71
CA PRO A 443 -12.50 -20.49 -8.08
C PRO A 443 -11.67 -19.72 -9.14
N ALA A 444 -11.19 -20.47 -10.15
CA ALA A 444 -10.34 -19.95 -11.22
C ALA A 444 -11.11 -19.15 -12.27
N LEU A 445 -12.36 -19.50 -12.52
CA LEU A 445 -13.30 -18.77 -13.37
C LEU A 445 -14.33 -18.07 -12.48
N ARG A 446 -14.39 -16.74 -12.60
CA ARG A 446 -15.35 -15.93 -11.83
C ARG A 446 -16.20 -15.08 -12.78
N THR A 447 -17.49 -14.97 -12.45
CA THR A 447 -18.46 -14.18 -13.21
C THR A 447 -19.21 -13.23 -12.28
N ARG A 448 -19.27 -11.95 -12.64
CA ARG A 448 -20.15 -10.98 -11.97
C ARG A 448 -21.19 -10.51 -12.96
N LEU A 449 -22.45 -10.82 -12.66
CA LEU A 449 -23.58 -10.37 -13.46
C LEU A 449 -23.86 -8.91 -13.14
N ILE A 450 -23.87 -8.07 -14.16
CA ILE A 450 -24.12 -6.63 -14.06
C ILE A 450 -25.59 -6.33 -14.39
N ASP A 451 -26.11 -6.94 -15.44
CA ASP A 451 -27.51 -6.81 -15.82
C ASP A 451 -28.38 -7.69 -14.90
N ARG A 452 -29.07 -7.04 -13.98
CA ARG A 452 -29.94 -7.69 -12.99
C ARG A 452 -31.18 -8.35 -13.58
N THR A 453 -31.50 -8.11 -14.85
CA THR A 453 -32.63 -8.74 -15.54
C THR A 453 -32.27 -10.14 -16.06
N LYS A 454 -30.97 -10.50 -16.05
CA LYS A 454 -30.46 -11.78 -16.51
C LYS A 454 -30.22 -12.76 -15.36
N GLN A 455 -30.18 -14.05 -15.69
CA GLN A 455 -29.84 -15.10 -14.73
C GLN A 455 -28.44 -15.64 -15.01
N LEU A 456 -27.67 -15.83 -13.94
CA LEU A 456 -26.34 -16.45 -14.01
C LEU A 456 -26.50 -17.92 -14.44
N ALA A 457 -25.81 -18.30 -15.53
CA ALA A 457 -25.84 -19.68 -16.02
C ALA A 457 -24.85 -20.58 -15.29
N THR A 458 -23.63 -20.09 -15.11
CA THR A 458 -22.54 -20.85 -14.48
C THR A 458 -22.04 -20.10 -13.25
N PRO A 459 -22.14 -20.70 -12.07
CA PRO A 459 -21.48 -20.19 -10.86
C PRO A 459 -19.96 -20.15 -11.03
N ASP A 460 -19.28 -19.42 -10.15
CA ASP A 460 -17.83 -19.45 -10.07
C ASP A 460 -17.33 -20.87 -9.87
N CYS A 461 -16.32 -21.30 -10.66
CA CYS A 461 -15.85 -22.69 -10.70
C CYS A 461 -14.38 -22.81 -11.10
N ASP A 462 -13.87 -24.04 -11.05
CA ASP A 462 -12.53 -24.41 -11.49
C ASP A 462 -12.62 -25.27 -12.75
N PRO A 463 -12.68 -24.69 -13.98
CA PRO A 463 -12.77 -25.44 -15.20
C PRO A 463 -11.44 -26.17 -15.47
N CYS A 464 -11.52 -27.46 -15.85
CA CYS A 464 -10.39 -28.24 -16.32
C CYS A 464 -10.02 -27.85 -17.74
N HIS A 465 -8.78 -28.17 -18.15
CA HIS A 465 -8.40 -28.07 -19.56
C HIS A 465 -9.28 -28.94 -20.44
N ASP A 466 -9.58 -28.43 -21.62
CA ASP A 466 -10.34 -29.16 -22.62
C ASP A 466 -9.41 -30.16 -23.36
N PRO A 467 -9.75 -31.48 -23.41
CA PRO A 467 -8.94 -32.45 -24.11
C PRO A 467 -8.74 -32.16 -25.61
N GLU A 468 -9.64 -31.43 -26.23
CA GLU A 468 -9.55 -31.03 -27.63
C GLU A 468 -8.85 -29.67 -27.83
N CYS A 469 -8.39 -29.03 -26.76
CA CYS A 469 -7.73 -27.73 -26.85
C CYS A 469 -6.33 -27.87 -27.49
N PRO A 470 -6.08 -27.26 -28.66
CA PRO A 470 -4.79 -27.41 -29.34
C PRO A 470 -3.65 -26.69 -28.61
N LEU A 471 -3.93 -25.89 -27.57
CA LEU A 471 -2.96 -25.10 -26.81
C LEU A 471 -2.58 -25.74 -25.46
N CYS A 472 -3.33 -26.76 -25.01
CA CYS A 472 -3.10 -27.42 -23.73
C CYS A 472 -2.59 -28.87 -23.87
N ASN A 473 -2.64 -29.43 -25.07
CA ASN A 473 -2.30 -30.82 -25.37
C ASN A 473 -0.93 -30.95 -26.07
N PHE A 474 0.12 -30.37 -25.45
CA PHE A 474 1.50 -30.52 -25.88
C PHE A 474 2.29 -31.38 -24.89
#